data_642daa6a09debb16d6f64a0bf6646ce7
#
_entry.id   642daa6a09debb16d6f64a0bf6646ce7
#
_cell.length_a   1.000
_cell.length_b   1.000
_cell.length_c   1.000
_cell.angle_alpha   90.00
_cell.angle_beta   90.00
_cell.angle_gamma   90.00
#
_symmetry.space_group_name_H-M   'P 1'
#
loop_
_entity.id
_entity.type
_entity.pdbx_description
1 polymer ?
#
loop_
_entity_poly.entity_id
_entity_poly.type
_entity_poly.pdbx_seq_one_letter_code
_entity_poly.pdbx_strand_id
1 'polypeptide(L)' 'MEEHKYHCTICGQIVTPLPDGSCPICGAPKEMLKPYIDKDDEE' A
#
# COMPACT_ATOMS: atom_id res chain seq x y z
N MET A 1 14.13 0.49 -10.19
CA MET A 1 13.09 0.31 -10.02
C MET A 1 12.51 0.63 -8.78
N GLU A 2 11.45 1.16 -8.67
CA GLU A 2 10.89 1.52 -7.53
C GLU A 2 9.72 0.73 -7.25
N GLU A 3 9.48 0.25 -6.11
CA GLU A 3 8.37 -0.43 -5.75
C GLU A 3 7.55 0.40 -4.86
N HIS A 4 6.32 0.59 -5.10
CA HIS A 4 5.47 1.38 -4.29
C HIS A 4 4.66 0.48 -3.40
N LYS A 5 4.83 0.61 -2.12
CA LYS A 5 4.08 -0.17 -1.18
C LYS A 5 3.03 0.68 -0.54
N TYR A 6 2.01 0.07 -0.05
CA TYR A 6 0.91 0.79 0.55
C TYR A 6 0.57 0.14 1.87
N HIS A 7 -0.04 0.93 2.73
CA HIS A 7 -0.43 0.44 4.04
C HIS A 7 -1.94 0.25 4.01
N CYS A 8 -2.38 -0.96 4.19
CA CYS A 8 -3.79 -1.25 4.16
C CYS A 8 -4.38 -0.85 5.50
N THR A 9 -5.35 0.05 5.50
CA THR A 9 -5.91 0.49 6.74
C THR A 9 -6.93 -0.50 7.29
N ILE A 10 -7.29 -1.51 6.52
CA ILE A 10 -8.24 -2.49 6.96
C ILE A 10 -7.53 -3.63 7.66
N CYS A 11 -6.55 -4.21 7.06
CA CYS A 11 -5.84 -5.30 7.71
C CYS A 11 -4.58 -4.82 8.43
N GLY A 12 -4.18 -3.59 8.20
CA GLY A 12 -3.02 -3.06 8.92
C GLY A 12 -1.69 -3.57 8.47
N GLN A 13 -1.59 -4.05 7.24
CA GLN A 13 -0.34 -4.60 6.78
C GLN A 13 0.20 -3.76 5.64
N ILE A 14 1.49 -3.83 5.44
CA ILE A 14 2.11 -3.15 4.31
C ILE A 14 2.04 -4.13 3.16
N VAL A 15 1.40 -3.73 2.08
CA VAL A 15 1.19 -4.62 0.95
C VAL A 15 1.56 -3.93 -0.34
N THR A 16 1.78 -4.72 -1.36
CA THR A 16 1.98 -4.19 -2.70
C THR A 16 0.65 -4.38 -3.40
N PRO A 17 -0.05 -3.31 -3.71
CA PRO A 17 -1.40 -3.43 -4.25
C PRO A 17 -1.42 -4.15 -5.59
N LEU A 18 -2.56 -4.69 -5.91
CA LEU A 18 -2.74 -5.35 -7.18
C LEU A 18 -2.71 -4.32 -8.29
N PRO A 19 -2.57 -4.74 -9.52
CA PRO A 19 -2.50 -3.80 -10.64
C PRO A 19 -3.75 -2.92 -10.75
N ASP A 20 -4.86 -3.32 -10.16
CA ASP A 20 -6.01 -2.46 -10.20
C ASP A 20 -6.07 -1.62 -8.93
N GLY A 21 -5.13 -1.78 -8.03
CA GLY A 21 -5.04 -0.93 -6.86
C GLY A 21 -5.64 -1.50 -5.60
N SER A 22 -6.14 -2.73 -5.61
CA SER A 22 -6.77 -3.23 -4.41
C SER A 22 -5.79 -3.97 -3.53
N CYS A 23 -6.14 -4.15 -2.29
CA CYS A 23 -5.30 -4.88 -1.37
C CYS A 23 -5.35 -6.36 -1.71
N PRO A 24 -4.20 -6.99 -1.88
CA PRO A 24 -4.18 -8.41 -2.22
C PRO A 24 -4.45 -9.33 -1.04
N ILE A 25 -4.52 -8.78 0.15
CA ILE A 25 -4.73 -9.60 1.32
C ILE A 25 -6.18 -9.59 1.75
N CYS A 26 -6.73 -8.44 2.00
CA CYS A 26 -8.11 -8.37 2.44
C CYS A 26 -9.07 -7.89 1.37
N GLY A 27 -8.55 -7.48 0.25
CA GLY A 27 -9.42 -7.05 -0.84
C GLY A 27 -9.96 -5.65 -0.68
N ALA A 28 -9.34 -4.84 0.14
CA ALA A 28 -9.81 -3.49 0.34
C ALA A 28 -9.62 -2.66 -0.92
N PRO A 29 -10.47 -1.71 -1.17
CA PRO A 29 -10.33 -0.85 -2.36
C PRO A 29 -9.14 0.06 -2.21
N LYS A 30 -8.66 0.59 -3.31
CA LYS A 30 -7.48 1.40 -3.26
C LYS A 30 -7.67 2.63 -2.40
N GLU A 31 -8.90 3.09 -2.22
CA GLU A 31 -9.08 4.26 -1.41
C GLU A 31 -8.82 3.95 0.07
N MET A 32 -8.74 2.69 0.43
CA MET A 32 -8.42 2.32 1.79
C MET A 32 -6.93 2.09 1.96
N LEU A 33 -6.15 2.21 0.91
CA LEU A 33 -4.72 2.00 0.98
C LEU A 33 -4.03 3.36 0.96
N LYS A 34 -3.06 3.53 1.84
CA LYS A 34 -2.31 4.76 1.89
C LYS A 34 -0.90 4.51 1.48
N PRO A 35 -0.29 5.44 0.80
CA PRO A 35 1.08 5.26 0.33
C PRO A 35 2.02 5.09 1.53
N TYR A 36 2.84 4.09 1.48
CA TYR A 36 3.77 3.81 2.56
C TYR A 36 5.17 4.12 2.09
N ILE A 37 5.87 4.94 2.81
CA ILE A 37 7.22 5.27 2.46
C ILE A 37 8.12 4.62 3.44
N ASP A 38 8.82 3.59 2.98
CA ASP A 38 9.70 2.88 3.81
C ASP A 38 10.84 3.68 4.25
N LYS A 39 11.41 4.61 3.47
CA LYS A 39 12.49 5.37 3.81
C LYS A 39 12.10 6.75 3.85
N ASP A 40 12.49 7.47 4.77
CA ASP A 40 12.13 8.77 4.86
C ASP A 40 12.96 9.61 4.16
N ASP A 41 12.86 9.88 3.10
CA ASP A 41 13.72 10.68 2.46
C ASP A 41 13.38 11.99 2.39
N GLU A 42 12.90 12.50 3.08
CA GLU A 42 12.66 13.73 3.11
C GLU A 42 13.56 14.52 3.20
N GLU A 43 14.17 14.93 3.03
CA GLU A 43 15.05 15.69 3.16
C GLU A 43 15.18 16.29 2.85
#